data_cd169082abc4ff13764616bd6bc9d7e2
#
_entry.id   cd169082abc4ff13764616bd6bc9d7e2
#
_cell.length_a   1.000
_cell.length_b   1.000
_cell.length_c   1.000
_cell.angle_alpha   90.00
_cell.angle_beta   90.00
_cell.angle_gamma   90.00
#
_symmetry.space_group_name_H-M   'P 1'
#
loop_
_entity.id
_entity.type
_entity.pdbx_description
1 polymer ?
#
loop_
_entity_poly.entity_id
_entity_poly.type
_entity_poly.pdbx_seq_one_letter_code
_entity_poly.pdbx_strand_id
1 'polypeptide(L)'
;MAKKTFIPIPPMAELPPAEEINVKELLEKYLSGEIDLICVLGPTASGKTRYAVRLAREINDLLHTGQADGKPSAIEKRATPLAAGGGAHEVGGVLFGADGLPSAGAEIISADSRQVYRGMDIGTGKDLSEYEEIPYHLMDIVDAGTKYNIFEYQRDFEKAYRDIRDRGCIPILCGGSGLYIEAATCGYSLPEVQPDPELRAELEKKSDEELIAQLASLKPLHNNTDYDTRKRLIRALEIAIYEAEHPINRTSFLPKSTYYIGTLVSRDERNARIDRRLDARIEEGMIEEIRGLIDGTHPALAPDHKPIPSEDLIYYGLEYKFVTQHVIGELTLKEMRSQLATAIHQFAKRQMTWFRGMERKGIQIHWTEV
;
A
#
# COMPACT_ATOMS: atom_id res chain seq x y z
N MET A 1 -24.67 -22.89 -9.43
CA MET A 1 -23.65 -22.12 -10.18
C MET A 1 -24.27 -20.76 -10.54
N ALA A 2 -23.99 -19.73 -9.75
CA ALA A 2 -24.45 -18.37 -10.05
C ALA A 2 -23.67 -17.83 -11.25
N LYS A 3 -24.37 -17.38 -12.28
CA LYS A 3 -23.76 -16.70 -13.45
C LYS A 3 -23.16 -15.39 -12.95
N LYS A 4 -21.81 -15.29 -12.95
CA LYS A 4 -21.11 -14.01 -12.76
C LYS A 4 -21.57 -13.09 -13.90
N THR A 5 -22.29 -12.03 -13.55
CA THR A 5 -22.66 -10.97 -14.49
C THR A 5 -21.37 -10.23 -14.85
N PHE A 6 -20.93 -10.35 -16.09
CA PHE A 6 -19.77 -9.66 -16.61
C PHE A 6 -20.14 -8.17 -16.78
N ILE A 7 -19.65 -7.31 -15.91
CA ILE A 7 -19.77 -5.86 -16.06
C ILE A 7 -18.68 -5.44 -17.06
N PRO A 8 -19.05 -4.86 -18.22
CA PRO A 8 -18.04 -4.40 -19.18
C PRO A 8 -17.24 -3.24 -18.57
N ILE A 9 -15.93 -3.45 -18.46
CA ILE A 9 -15.00 -2.41 -17.99
C ILE A 9 -14.78 -1.41 -19.13
N PRO A 10 -14.99 -0.09 -18.91
CA PRO A 10 -14.79 0.91 -19.95
C PRO A 10 -13.36 0.92 -20.48
N PRO A 11 -13.13 1.41 -21.73
CA PRO A 11 -11.79 1.52 -22.30
C PRO A 11 -10.84 2.28 -21.38
N MET A 12 -9.56 1.88 -21.35
CA MET A 12 -8.54 2.47 -20.46
C MET A 12 -8.35 3.99 -20.57
N ALA A 13 -8.95 4.65 -21.57
CA ALA A 13 -8.91 6.10 -21.77
C ALA A 13 -9.94 6.87 -20.93
N GLU A 14 -10.99 6.21 -20.45
CA GLU A 14 -12.06 6.84 -19.68
C GLU A 14 -11.87 6.58 -18.19
N LEU A 15 -12.14 7.61 -17.37
CA LEU A 15 -12.20 7.45 -15.94
C LEU A 15 -13.40 6.57 -15.57
N PRO A 16 -13.29 5.75 -14.49
CA PRO A 16 -14.45 5.06 -13.94
C PRO A 16 -15.54 6.07 -13.55
N PRO A 17 -16.80 5.67 -13.54
CA PRO A 17 -17.86 6.49 -12.96
C PRO A 17 -17.55 6.72 -11.48
N ALA A 18 -17.72 7.98 -11.04
CA ALA A 18 -17.57 8.34 -9.64
C ALA A 18 -18.90 8.14 -8.91
N GLU A 19 -18.82 7.74 -7.65
CA GLU A 19 -19.94 7.62 -6.73
C GLU A 19 -19.64 8.32 -5.40
N GLU A 20 -20.66 8.72 -4.70
CA GLU A 20 -20.54 9.25 -3.35
C GLU A 20 -20.49 8.10 -2.35
N ILE A 21 -19.49 8.11 -1.47
CA ILE A 21 -19.32 7.08 -0.43
C ILE A 21 -20.15 7.49 0.79
N ASN A 22 -21.16 6.70 1.10
CA ASN A 22 -21.93 6.86 2.33
C ASN A 22 -21.16 6.26 3.52
N VAL A 23 -20.48 7.12 4.29
CA VAL A 23 -19.62 6.69 5.41
C VAL A 23 -20.42 6.01 6.52
N LYS A 24 -21.68 6.40 6.76
CA LYS A 24 -22.54 5.74 7.74
C LYS A 24 -22.85 4.30 7.34
N GLU A 25 -23.20 4.07 6.08
CA GLU A 25 -23.44 2.71 5.55
C GLU A 25 -22.16 1.88 5.57
N LEU A 26 -21.02 2.48 5.24
CA LEU A 26 -19.71 1.82 5.30
C LEU A 26 -19.39 1.37 6.73
N LEU A 27 -19.63 2.24 7.72
CA LEU A 27 -19.47 1.91 9.15
C LEU A 27 -20.42 0.80 9.58
N GLU A 28 -21.68 0.83 9.15
CA GLU A 28 -22.66 -0.24 9.43
C GLU A 28 -22.20 -1.60 8.88
N LYS A 29 -21.64 -1.63 7.67
CA LYS A 29 -21.03 -2.86 7.08
C LYS A 29 -19.84 -3.37 7.89
N TYR A 30 -19.01 -2.47 8.40
CA TYR A 30 -17.89 -2.85 9.27
C TYR A 30 -18.37 -3.43 10.59
N LEU A 31 -19.29 -2.73 11.27
CA LEU A 31 -19.84 -3.16 12.57
C LEU A 31 -20.65 -4.46 12.49
N SER A 32 -21.30 -4.72 11.34
CA SER A 32 -22.00 -6.00 11.11
C SER A 32 -21.06 -7.17 10.81
N GLY A 33 -19.76 -6.90 10.58
CA GLY A 33 -18.78 -7.90 10.16
C GLY A 33 -18.92 -8.34 8.70
N GLU A 34 -19.66 -7.59 7.88
CA GLU A 34 -19.70 -7.79 6.41
C GLU A 34 -18.34 -7.48 5.80
N ILE A 35 -17.68 -6.44 6.30
CA ILE A 35 -16.30 -6.09 5.97
C ILE A 35 -15.46 -5.97 7.26
N ASP A 36 -14.16 -6.15 7.15
CA ASP A 36 -13.22 -6.04 8.26
C ASP A 36 -11.96 -5.20 7.93
N LEU A 37 -11.90 -4.68 6.72
CA LEU A 37 -10.87 -3.73 6.27
C LEU A 37 -11.48 -2.73 5.29
N ILE A 38 -11.14 -1.46 5.44
CA ILE A 38 -11.39 -0.41 4.45
C ILE A 38 -10.07 -0.14 3.71
N CYS A 39 -10.08 -0.10 2.38
CA CYS A 39 -8.90 0.18 1.58
C CYS A 39 -9.11 1.42 0.72
N VAL A 40 -8.34 2.49 0.99
CA VAL A 40 -8.31 3.71 0.19
C VAL A 40 -7.11 3.64 -0.75
N LEU A 41 -7.37 3.54 -2.04
CA LEU A 41 -6.35 3.43 -3.09
C LEU A 41 -6.45 4.54 -4.12
N GLY A 42 -5.37 4.78 -4.82
CA GLY A 42 -5.33 5.78 -5.89
C GLY A 42 -3.92 6.06 -6.35
N PRO A 43 -3.75 6.66 -7.54
CA PRO A 43 -2.43 7.01 -8.04
C PRO A 43 -1.79 8.13 -7.20
N THR A 44 -0.51 8.38 -7.43
CA THR A 44 0.15 9.54 -6.82
C THR A 44 -0.58 10.85 -7.22
N ALA A 45 -0.61 11.80 -6.31
CA ALA A 45 -1.31 13.08 -6.43
C ALA A 45 -2.85 13.00 -6.63
N SER A 46 -3.49 11.86 -6.30
CA SER A 46 -4.96 11.74 -6.33
C SER A 46 -5.67 12.24 -5.06
N GLY A 47 -4.93 12.64 -4.01
CA GLY A 47 -5.53 13.09 -2.74
C GLY A 47 -5.95 11.97 -1.79
N LYS A 48 -5.51 10.73 -2.04
CA LYS A 48 -5.89 9.54 -1.23
C LYS A 48 -5.61 9.69 0.27
N THR A 49 -4.47 10.28 0.68
CA THR A 49 -4.12 10.47 2.10
C THR A 49 -5.12 11.37 2.79
N ARG A 50 -5.37 12.56 2.23
CA ARG A 50 -6.38 13.49 2.76
C ARG A 50 -7.76 12.87 2.84
N TYR A 51 -8.12 12.09 1.80
CA TYR A 51 -9.39 11.38 1.80
C TYR A 51 -9.45 10.33 2.93
N ALA A 52 -8.40 9.54 3.13
CA ALA A 52 -8.34 8.52 4.19
C ALA A 52 -8.40 9.15 5.59
N VAL A 53 -7.71 10.26 5.82
CA VAL A 53 -7.76 11.01 7.09
C VAL A 53 -9.16 11.58 7.33
N ARG A 54 -9.77 12.22 6.32
CA ARG A 54 -11.15 12.71 6.41
C ARG A 54 -12.14 11.59 6.72
N LEU A 55 -12.00 10.45 6.03
CA LEU A 55 -12.82 9.26 6.27
C LEU A 55 -12.67 8.74 7.71
N ALA A 56 -11.42 8.67 8.20
CA ALA A 56 -11.15 8.25 9.57
C ALA A 56 -11.81 9.18 10.60
N ARG A 57 -11.74 10.49 10.39
CA ARG A 57 -12.41 11.48 11.25
C ARG A 57 -13.93 11.33 11.24
N GLU A 58 -14.52 11.21 10.05
CA GLU A 58 -15.97 11.06 9.92
C GLU A 58 -16.45 9.77 10.60
N ILE A 59 -15.68 8.68 10.49
CA ILE A 59 -15.95 7.44 11.24
C ILE A 59 -15.86 7.71 12.75
N ASN A 60 -14.82 8.40 13.23
CA ASN A 60 -14.64 8.73 14.63
C ASN A 60 -15.79 9.60 15.17
N ASP A 61 -16.22 10.60 14.41
CA ASP A 61 -17.35 11.46 14.77
C ASP A 61 -18.67 10.65 14.87
N LEU A 62 -18.91 9.73 13.94
CA LEU A 62 -20.09 8.85 13.98
C LEU A 62 -20.08 7.91 15.20
N LEU A 63 -18.91 7.39 15.56
CA LEU A 63 -18.74 6.56 16.75
C LEU A 63 -19.02 7.37 18.04
N HIS A 64 -18.52 8.61 18.13
CA HIS A 64 -18.70 9.47 19.33
C HIS A 64 -20.12 10.05 19.43
N THR A 65 -20.75 10.42 18.31
CA THR A 65 -22.13 10.96 18.34
C THR A 65 -23.16 9.90 18.69
N GLY A 66 -22.93 8.64 18.32
CA GLY A 66 -23.74 7.51 18.79
C GLY A 66 -23.74 7.35 20.33
N GLN A 67 -22.66 7.75 21.00
CA GLN A 67 -22.55 7.75 22.48
C GLN A 67 -23.27 8.89 23.15
N ALA A 68 -23.43 10.05 22.47
CA ALA A 68 -23.98 11.27 23.13
C ALA A 68 -25.47 11.30 23.30
N ASP A 69 -26.25 10.61 22.48
CA ASP A 69 -27.71 10.75 22.45
C ASP A 69 -28.48 9.78 23.36
N GLY A 70 -27.82 8.87 24.07
CA GLY A 70 -28.44 7.94 25.04
C GLY A 70 -29.61 7.13 24.47
N LYS A 71 -29.88 7.21 23.18
CA LYS A 71 -30.89 6.42 22.47
C LYS A 71 -30.18 5.34 21.67
N PRO A 72 -30.60 4.08 21.81
CA PRO A 72 -30.04 3.01 21.00
C PRO A 72 -30.16 3.36 19.51
N SER A 73 -29.03 3.58 18.85
CA SER A 73 -28.99 3.82 17.42
C SER A 73 -29.49 2.57 16.69
N ALA A 74 -29.86 2.70 15.41
CA ALA A 74 -30.20 1.53 14.59
C ALA A 74 -29.05 0.48 14.55
N ILE A 75 -27.84 0.89 14.91
CA ILE A 75 -26.61 0.10 15.05
C ILE A 75 -26.70 -0.81 16.29
N GLU A 76 -27.15 -0.29 17.44
CA GLU A 76 -27.31 -1.06 18.67
C GLU A 76 -28.43 -2.14 18.62
N LYS A 77 -29.44 -1.94 17.77
CA LYS A 77 -30.53 -2.90 17.58
C LYS A 77 -30.16 -4.16 16.81
N ARG A 78 -28.99 -4.20 16.16
CA ARG A 78 -28.50 -5.35 15.40
C ARG A 78 -27.44 -6.19 16.13
N ALA A 79 -26.82 -5.67 17.18
CA ALA A 79 -25.99 -6.45 18.08
C ALA A 79 -26.90 -7.31 18.95
N THR A 80 -27.03 -8.61 18.65
CA THR A 80 -27.80 -9.55 19.46
C THR A 80 -27.10 -9.67 20.81
N PRO A 81 -27.78 -9.37 21.95
CA PRO A 81 -27.14 -9.48 23.26
C PRO A 81 -26.89 -10.94 23.60
N LEU A 82 -25.65 -11.36 23.67
CA LEU A 82 -25.28 -12.55 24.42
C LEU A 82 -25.20 -12.14 25.91
N ALA A 83 -26.13 -12.68 26.66
CA ALA A 83 -26.25 -12.78 28.11
C ALA A 83 -25.52 -11.72 28.99
N ALA A 84 -26.34 -11.04 29.81
CA ALA A 84 -25.93 -10.08 30.83
C ALA A 84 -24.73 -10.52 31.69
N GLY A 85 -23.62 -9.90 31.49
CA GLY A 85 -22.46 -9.86 32.35
C GLY A 85 -21.61 -8.70 31.86
N GLY A 86 -21.63 -7.57 32.61
CA GLY A 86 -20.99 -6.32 32.20
C GLY A 86 -19.49 -6.45 31.97
N GLY A 87 -19.10 -6.70 30.76
CA GLY A 87 -17.72 -6.75 30.27
C GLY A 87 -17.69 -6.50 28.77
N ALA A 88 -16.56 -6.02 28.26
CA ALA A 88 -16.31 -5.90 26.84
C ALA A 88 -16.58 -7.24 26.14
N HIS A 89 -17.29 -7.24 25.02
CA HIS A 89 -17.57 -8.43 24.23
C HIS A 89 -17.01 -8.30 22.83
N GLU A 90 -16.62 -9.41 22.28
CA GLU A 90 -15.95 -9.52 20.99
C GLU A 90 -16.94 -10.05 19.93
N VAL A 91 -17.05 -9.36 18.78
CA VAL A 91 -17.77 -9.86 17.60
C VAL A 91 -16.83 -9.76 16.41
N GLY A 92 -16.47 -10.92 15.85
CA GLY A 92 -15.60 -10.96 14.69
C GLY A 92 -14.17 -10.42 14.94
N GLY A 93 -13.69 -10.45 16.21
CA GLY A 93 -12.36 -9.94 16.59
C GLY A 93 -12.31 -8.43 16.86
N VAL A 94 -13.44 -7.76 17.03
CA VAL A 94 -13.51 -6.35 17.44
C VAL A 94 -13.97 -6.29 18.90
N LEU A 95 -13.19 -5.62 19.76
CA LEU A 95 -13.57 -5.31 21.12
C LEU A 95 -14.57 -4.17 21.11
N PHE A 96 -15.74 -4.41 21.66
CA PHE A 96 -16.77 -3.39 21.85
C PHE A 96 -16.75 -2.91 23.30
N GLY A 97 -16.86 -1.59 23.50
CA GLY A 97 -17.10 -1.01 24.80
C GLY A 97 -18.42 -1.50 25.41
N ALA A 98 -18.68 -1.15 26.67
CA ALA A 98 -19.94 -1.48 27.34
C ALA A 98 -21.19 -0.90 26.62
N ASP A 99 -20.99 0.06 25.73
CA ASP A 99 -21.96 0.73 24.85
C ASP A 99 -22.19 0.02 23.52
N GLY A 100 -21.42 -1.05 23.24
CA GLY A 100 -21.53 -1.81 21.98
C GLY A 100 -20.85 -1.16 20.77
N LEU A 101 -20.01 -0.14 20.98
CA LEU A 101 -19.24 0.54 19.93
C LEU A 101 -17.75 0.19 20.04
N PRO A 102 -16.97 0.28 18.93
CA PRO A 102 -15.51 0.17 19.00
C PRO A 102 -14.97 1.14 20.05
N SER A 103 -14.11 0.65 20.92
CA SER A 103 -13.58 1.43 22.05
C SER A 103 -12.61 2.53 21.65
N ALA A 104 -12.17 2.54 20.40
CA ALA A 104 -11.24 3.51 19.82
C ALA A 104 -11.55 3.74 18.33
N GLY A 105 -11.04 4.85 17.77
CA GLY A 105 -11.35 5.30 16.42
C GLY A 105 -10.68 4.52 15.28
N ALA A 106 -10.69 5.09 14.09
CA ALA A 106 -10.04 4.53 12.93
C ALA A 106 -8.54 4.88 12.88
N GLU A 107 -7.71 3.93 12.39
CA GLU A 107 -6.27 4.08 12.24
C GLU A 107 -5.83 3.70 10.82
N ILE A 108 -4.81 4.38 10.30
CA ILE A 108 -4.36 4.20 8.91
C ILE A 108 -3.13 3.30 8.86
N ILE A 109 -3.15 2.30 7.97
CA ILE A 109 -1.99 1.48 7.61
C ILE A 109 -1.50 1.93 6.24
N SER A 110 -0.23 2.35 6.13
CA SER A 110 0.34 2.75 4.84
C SER A 110 0.57 1.55 3.92
N ALA A 111 0.12 1.67 2.66
CA ALA A 111 0.46 0.77 1.56
C ALA A 111 1.33 1.50 0.53
N ASP A 112 2.36 2.20 1.00
CA ASP A 112 3.38 2.82 0.16
C ASP A 112 4.74 2.18 0.39
N SER A 113 5.33 1.63 -0.66
CA SER A 113 6.60 0.88 -0.59
C SER A 113 7.82 1.76 -0.33
N ARG A 114 7.67 3.09 -0.26
CA ARG A 114 8.77 4.03 0.00
C ARG A 114 8.64 4.71 1.36
N GLN A 115 7.44 4.88 1.87
CA GLN A 115 7.21 5.52 3.17
C GLN A 115 7.66 4.67 4.38
N VAL A 116 8.01 3.41 4.17
CA VAL A 116 8.54 2.52 5.21
C VAL A 116 9.91 2.92 5.72
N TYR A 117 10.68 3.72 4.95
CA TYR A 117 12.08 4.06 5.26
C TYR A 117 12.19 5.33 6.09
N ARG A 118 12.92 5.28 7.22
CA ARG A 118 13.26 6.45 8.05
C ARG A 118 14.16 7.41 7.31
N GLY A 119 13.88 8.71 7.44
CA GLY A 119 14.68 9.76 6.82
C GLY A 119 14.49 9.90 5.31
N MET A 120 13.52 9.19 4.74
CA MET A 120 13.08 9.36 3.36
C MET A 120 11.71 10.05 3.37
N ASP A 121 11.66 11.34 3.71
CA ASP A 121 10.43 12.04 4.06
C ASP A 121 9.91 12.90 2.90
N ILE A 122 10.69 13.90 2.47
CA ILE A 122 10.32 14.84 1.40
C ILE A 122 10.20 14.09 0.07
N GLY A 123 11.21 13.27 -0.28
CA GLY A 123 11.24 12.53 -1.53
C GLY A 123 10.10 11.50 -1.66
N THR A 124 9.67 10.87 -0.58
CA THR A 124 8.55 9.92 -0.61
C THR A 124 7.19 10.58 -0.42
N GLY A 125 7.18 11.83 0.06
CA GLY A 125 5.97 12.58 0.40
C GLY A 125 5.18 11.91 1.50
N LYS A 126 5.82 11.66 2.60
CA LYS A 126 5.15 11.17 3.80
C LYS A 126 4.12 12.16 4.31
N ASP A 127 4.38 13.48 4.16
CA ASP A 127 3.45 14.55 4.53
C ASP A 127 2.75 14.25 5.88
N LEU A 128 3.55 13.91 6.93
CA LEU A 128 3.04 13.40 8.21
C LEU A 128 2.06 14.37 8.88
N SER A 129 2.17 15.66 8.60
CA SER A 129 1.21 16.68 9.06
C SER A 129 -0.21 16.49 8.50
N GLU A 130 -0.37 15.79 7.37
CA GLU A 130 -1.70 15.49 6.82
C GLU A 130 -2.49 14.47 7.65
N TYR A 131 -1.81 13.69 8.50
CA TYR A 131 -2.48 12.68 9.35
C TYR A 131 -3.08 13.29 10.62
N GLU A 132 -2.59 14.46 11.03
CA GLU A 132 -3.05 15.20 12.22
C GLU A 132 -3.13 14.28 13.45
N GLU A 133 -4.33 14.08 14.03
CA GLU A 133 -4.55 13.22 15.20
C GLU A 133 -4.77 11.73 14.85
N ILE A 134 -4.90 11.38 13.56
CA ILE A 134 -5.18 10.00 13.14
C ILE A 134 -3.90 9.16 13.22
N PRO A 135 -3.87 8.08 14.03
CA PRO A 135 -2.74 7.20 14.11
C PRO A 135 -2.44 6.52 12.77
N TYR A 136 -1.16 6.33 12.48
CA TYR A 136 -0.70 5.67 11.26
C TYR A 136 0.36 4.60 11.55
N HIS A 137 0.42 3.60 10.69
CA HIS A 137 1.30 2.43 10.80
C HIS A 137 2.04 2.17 9.50
N LEU A 138 3.15 1.45 9.57
CA LEU A 138 4.03 1.05 8.47
C LEU A 138 4.68 2.22 7.73
N MET A 139 4.93 3.31 8.46
CA MET A 139 5.83 4.39 8.06
C MET A 139 7.00 4.42 9.03
N ASP A 140 8.21 4.75 8.53
CA ASP A 140 9.44 4.83 9.33
C ASP A 140 9.77 3.57 10.14
N ILE A 141 9.50 2.39 9.58
CA ILE A 141 9.71 1.10 10.27
C ILE A 141 11.06 0.46 9.99
N VAL A 142 11.74 0.86 8.91
CA VAL A 142 13.07 0.35 8.54
C VAL A 142 14.01 1.50 8.21
N ASP A 143 15.32 1.28 8.33
CA ASP A 143 16.30 2.31 8.03
C ASP A 143 16.53 2.45 6.52
N ALA A 144 16.73 3.69 6.05
CA ALA A 144 17.14 3.96 4.68
C ALA A 144 18.46 3.20 4.38
N GLY A 145 18.65 2.74 3.14
CA GLY A 145 19.77 1.87 2.76
C GLY A 145 19.46 0.38 2.86
N THR A 146 18.36 -0.03 3.53
CA THR A 146 17.93 -1.41 3.60
C THR A 146 17.04 -1.81 2.43
N LYS A 147 16.86 -3.11 2.21
CA LYS A 147 15.98 -3.65 1.16
C LYS A 147 14.76 -4.30 1.81
N TYR A 148 13.69 -3.53 1.91
CA TYR A 148 12.40 -4.02 2.40
C TYR A 148 11.58 -4.61 1.27
N ASN A 149 11.09 -5.81 1.45
CA ASN A 149 10.42 -6.59 0.39
C ASN A 149 8.94 -6.83 0.72
N ILE A 150 8.22 -7.38 -0.26
CA ILE A 150 6.77 -7.61 -0.16
C ILE A 150 6.39 -8.65 0.90
N PHE A 151 7.26 -9.63 1.18
CA PHE A 151 7.04 -10.62 2.23
C PHE A 151 7.09 -9.96 3.62
N GLU A 152 8.11 -9.11 3.85
CA GLU A 152 8.22 -8.33 5.09
C GLU A 152 7.02 -7.40 5.27
N TYR A 153 6.58 -6.74 4.19
CA TYR A 153 5.39 -5.92 4.22
C TYR A 153 4.13 -6.70 4.61
N GLN A 154 3.91 -7.88 4.05
CA GLN A 154 2.74 -8.69 4.36
C GLN A 154 2.73 -9.13 5.83
N ARG A 155 3.89 -9.54 6.36
CA ARG A 155 4.07 -9.87 7.78
C ARG A 155 3.77 -8.68 8.70
N ASP A 156 4.32 -7.52 8.36
CA ASP A 156 4.18 -6.32 9.19
C ASP A 156 2.77 -5.72 9.05
N PHE A 157 2.13 -5.85 7.88
CA PHE A 157 0.71 -5.53 7.69
C PHE A 157 -0.19 -6.41 8.58
N GLU A 158 0.00 -7.73 8.57
CA GLU A 158 -0.78 -8.64 9.42
C GLU A 158 -0.66 -8.24 10.89
N LYS A 159 0.56 -7.95 11.35
CA LYS A 159 0.80 -7.52 12.73
C LYS A 159 0.07 -6.22 13.07
N ALA A 160 0.19 -5.20 12.24
CA ALA A 160 -0.47 -3.91 12.44
C ALA A 160 -2.01 -4.05 12.39
N TYR A 161 -2.53 -4.80 11.41
CA TYR A 161 -3.95 -5.05 11.27
C TYR A 161 -4.54 -5.75 12.50
N ARG A 162 -3.87 -6.79 13.02
CA ARG A 162 -4.32 -7.50 14.23
C ARG A 162 -4.28 -6.59 15.46
N ASP A 163 -3.17 -5.88 15.67
CA ASP A 163 -3.02 -4.94 16.79
C ASP A 163 -4.13 -3.86 16.81
N ILE A 164 -4.44 -3.26 15.65
CA ILE A 164 -5.51 -2.27 15.52
C ILE A 164 -6.85 -2.89 15.92
N ARG A 165 -7.17 -4.07 15.42
CA ARG A 165 -8.44 -4.74 15.71
C ARG A 165 -8.55 -5.23 17.15
N ASP A 166 -7.46 -5.76 17.70
CA ASP A 166 -7.41 -6.23 19.09
C ASP A 166 -7.63 -5.06 20.09
N ARG A 167 -7.25 -3.83 19.68
CA ARG A 167 -7.57 -2.61 20.43
C ARG A 167 -8.99 -2.06 20.17
N GLY A 168 -9.79 -2.72 19.36
CA GLY A 168 -11.12 -2.28 18.98
C GLY A 168 -11.14 -1.10 17.99
N CYS A 169 -10.04 -0.83 17.31
CA CYS A 169 -9.95 0.21 16.28
C CYS A 169 -10.33 -0.31 14.89
N ILE A 170 -10.62 0.60 13.97
CA ILE A 170 -11.01 0.29 12.59
C ILE A 170 -9.79 0.48 11.67
N PRO A 171 -9.26 -0.57 11.04
CA PRO A 171 -8.12 -0.44 10.14
C PRO A 171 -8.53 0.15 8.78
N ILE A 172 -7.82 1.17 8.34
CA ILE A 172 -7.92 1.76 7.00
C ILE A 172 -6.57 1.57 6.29
N LEU A 173 -6.51 0.70 5.29
CA LEU A 173 -5.34 0.57 4.43
C LEU A 173 -5.32 1.72 3.43
N CYS A 174 -4.24 2.52 3.36
CA CYS A 174 -4.15 3.65 2.45
C CYS A 174 -2.86 3.61 1.64
N GLY A 175 -2.95 3.62 0.30
CA GLY A 175 -1.73 3.70 -0.50
C GLY A 175 -1.91 3.63 -2.01
N GLY A 176 -0.77 3.71 -2.70
CA GLY A 176 -0.68 3.68 -4.16
C GLY A 176 0.12 2.51 -4.72
N SER A 177 0.76 1.70 -3.87
CA SER A 177 1.55 0.54 -4.29
C SER A 177 0.65 -0.68 -4.47
N GLY A 178 0.16 -0.89 -5.71
CA GLY A 178 -0.83 -1.92 -6.02
C GLY A 178 -0.43 -3.32 -5.56
N LEU A 179 0.85 -3.69 -5.69
CA LEU A 179 1.35 -4.97 -5.20
C LEU A 179 1.24 -5.10 -3.67
N TYR A 180 1.47 -4.01 -2.91
CA TYR A 180 1.31 -4.01 -1.46
C TYR A 180 -0.16 -4.16 -1.07
N ILE A 181 -1.05 -3.45 -1.75
CA ILE A 181 -2.50 -3.57 -1.55
C ILE A 181 -2.95 -5.00 -1.82
N GLU A 182 -2.61 -5.61 -2.96
CA GLU A 182 -2.99 -6.98 -3.27
C GLU A 182 -2.36 -8.00 -2.30
N ALA A 183 -1.11 -7.81 -1.86
CA ALA A 183 -0.48 -8.67 -0.87
C ALA A 183 -1.19 -8.63 0.49
N ALA A 184 -1.71 -7.45 0.87
CA ALA A 184 -2.48 -7.26 2.10
C ALA A 184 -3.90 -7.83 2.01
N THR A 185 -4.53 -7.79 0.83
CA THR A 185 -5.98 -8.00 0.70
C THR A 185 -6.39 -9.21 -0.13
N CYS A 186 -5.47 -9.82 -0.90
CA CYS A 186 -5.79 -10.92 -1.82
C CYS A 186 -5.17 -12.27 -1.40
N GLY A 187 -4.57 -12.36 -0.22
CA GLY A 187 -4.06 -13.62 0.32
C GLY A 187 -2.91 -14.20 -0.50
N TYR A 188 -2.01 -13.38 -1.01
CA TYR A 188 -0.81 -13.88 -1.65
C TYR A 188 0.02 -14.70 -0.66
N SER A 189 0.23 -15.97 -1.00
CA SER A 189 1.20 -16.79 -0.28
C SER A 189 2.58 -16.48 -0.83
N LEU A 190 3.31 -15.63 -0.14
CA LEU A 190 4.66 -15.25 -0.50
C LEU A 190 5.64 -16.05 0.35
N PRO A 191 6.42 -16.98 -0.22
CA PRO A 191 7.45 -17.68 0.54
C PRO A 191 8.61 -16.76 0.85
N GLU A 192 9.16 -16.88 2.04
CA GLU A 192 10.42 -16.23 2.40
C GLU A 192 11.59 -16.98 1.75
N VAL A 193 11.86 -16.66 0.48
CA VAL A 193 12.98 -17.23 -0.26
C VAL A 193 14.14 -16.27 -0.20
N GLN A 194 15.20 -16.65 0.52
CA GLN A 194 16.45 -15.88 0.53
C GLN A 194 17.12 -15.94 -0.85
N PRO A 195 17.81 -14.88 -1.27
CA PRO A 195 18.61 -14.92 -2.48
C PRO A 195 19.69 -16.01 -2.39
N ASP A 196 19.77 -16.87 -3.40
CA ASP A 196 20.80 -17.89 -3.53
C ASP A 196 21.84 -17.47 -4.58
N PRO A 197 23.02 -16.98 -4.17
CA PRO A 197 24.06 -16.52 -5.11
C PRO A 197 24.60 -17.62 -6.03
N GLU A 198 24.66 -18.86 -5.54
CA GLU A 198 25.19 -20.00 -6.33
C GLU A 198 24.19 -20.39 -7.41
N LEU A 199 22.93 -20.57 -7.06
CA LEU A 199 21.85 -20.81 -7.99
C LEU A 199 21.74 -19.70 -9.04
N ARG A 200 21.82 -18.43 -8.62
CA ARG A 200 21.81 -17.31 -9.58
C ARG A 200 22.95 -17.34 -10.55
N ALA A 201 24.17 -17.63 -10.08
CA ALA A 201 25.33 -17.75 -10.94
C ALA A 201 25.20 -18.91 -11.97
N GLU A 202 24.50 -19.99 -11.61
CA GLU A 202 24.17 -21.07 -12.55
C GLU A 202 23.09 -20.66 -13.56
N LEU A 203 22.02 -20.01 -13.11
CA LEU A 203 20.94 -19.54 -13.98
C LEU A 203 21.43 -18.46 -14.96
N GLU A 204 22.37 -17.59 -14.55
CA GLU A 204 22.96 -16.57 -15.43
C GLU A 204 23.74 -17.16 -16.61
N LYS A 205 24.14 -18.44 -16.59
CA LYS A 205 24.81 -19.14 -17.70
C LYS A 205 23.85 -19.62 -18.79
N LYS A 206 22.54 -19.68 -18.50
CA LYS A 206 21.50 -20.18 -19.41
C LYS A 206 20.93 -19.07 -20.28
N SER A 207 20.36 -19.41 -21.43
CA SER A 207 19.61 -18.47 -22.26
C SER A 207 18.25 -18.15 -21.65
N ASP A 208 17.62 -17.03 -22.06
CA ASP A 208 16.29 -16.66 -21.59
C ASP A 208 15.23 -17.71 -21.98
N GLU A 209 15.36 -18.33 -23.16
CA GLU A 209 14.48 -19.42 -23.62
C GLU A 209 14.57 -20.64 -22.73
N GLU A 210 15.78 -21.05 -22.32
CA GLU A 210 16.01 -22.18 -21.41
C GLU A 210 15.42 -21.89 -20.02
N LEU A 211 15.61 -20.65 -19.51
CA LEU A 211 15.07 -20.24 -18.24
C LEU A 211 13.53 -20.19 -18.25
N ILE A 212 12.91 -19.67 -19.32
CA ILE A 212 11.45 -19.64 -19.48
C ILE A 212 10.90 -21.07 -19.55
N ALA A 213 11.54 -21.97 -20.31
CA ALA A 213 11.13 -23.37 -20.40
C ALA A 213 11.22 -24.07 -19.03
N GLN A 214 12.29 -23.82 -18.27
CA GLN A 214 12.45 -24.34 -16.91
C GLN A 214 11.37 -23.78 -15.97
N LEU A 215 11.07 -22.48 -16.02
CA LEU A 215 10.00 -21.88 -15.20
C LEU A 215 8.64 -22.47 -15.53
N ALA A 216 8.34 -22.67 -16.83
CA ALA A 216 7.09 -23.27 -17.29
C ALA A 216 6.91 -24.72 -16.86
N SER A 217 8.01 -25.46 -16.62
CA SER A 217 7.95 -26.84 -16.09
C SER A 217 7.62 -26.89 -14.59
N LEU A 218 7.91 -25.80 -13.84
CA LEU A 218 7.70 -25.73 -12.39
C LEU A 218 6.34 -25.11 -12.01
N LYS A 219 5.88 -24.14 -12.78
CA LYS A 219 4.60 -23.45 -12.54
C LYS A 219 3.92 -23.00 -13.84
N PRO A 220 2.57 -22.90 -13.87
CA PRO A 220 1.88 -22.27 -14.98
C PRO A 220 2.29 -20.82 -15.17
N LEU A 221 2.59 -20.42 -16.40
CA LEU A 221 2.89 -19.02 -16.75
C LEU A 221 1.59 -18.28 -17.05
N HIS A 222 1.16 -17.40 -16.16
CA HIS A 222 -0.12 -16.69 -16.30
C HIS A 222 -0.01 -15.32 -16.96
N ASN A 223 1.19 -14.72 -16.98
CA ASN A 223 1.47 -13.42 -17.60
C ASN A 223 2.96 -13.27 -17.88
N ASN A 224 3.33 -12.25 -18.66
CA ASN A 224 4.71 -11.99 -19.02
C ASN A 224 5.52 -11.28 -17.93
N THR A 225 4.90 -10.89 -16.81
CA THR A 225 5.53 -10.08 -15.78
C THR A 225 6.68 -10.79 -15.06
N ASP A 226 6.60 -12.13 -14.95
CA ASP A 226 7.61 -12.94 -14.27
C ASP A 226 8.91 -13.07 -15.10
N TYR A 227 8.83 -12.80 -16.40
CA TYR A 227 9.94 -12.99 -17.33
C TYR A 227 10.16 -11.83 -18.33
N ASP A 228 9.59 -10.64 -18.03
CA ASP A 228 9.79 -9.44 -18.86
C ASP A 228 11.21 -8.87 -18.77
N THR A 229 11.96 -9.26 -17.74
CA THR A 229 13.38 -8.96 -17.58
C THR A 229 14.12 -10.17 -17.02
N ARG A 230 15.39 -10.35 -17.45
CA ARG A 230 16.25 -11.45 -16.99
C ARG A 230 16.32 -11.53 -15.47
N LYS A 231 16.45 -10.40 -14.78
CA LYS A 231 16.49 -10.35 -13.30
C LYS A 231 15.20 -10.90 -12.67
N ARG A 232 14.03 -10.60 -13.24
CA ARG A 232 12.75 -11.13 -12.76
C ARG A 232 12.60 -12.61 -13.07
N LEU A 233 13.01 -13.04 -14.25
CA LEU A 233 12.99 -14.44 -14.67
C LEU A 233 13.84 -15.31 -13.73
N ILE A 234 15.06 -14.90 -13.42
CA ILE A 234 15.92 -15.60 -12.45
C ILE A 234 15.27 -15.62 -11.06
N ARG A 235 14.70 -14.50 -10.60
CA ARG A 235 14.02 -14.47 -9.30
C ARG A 235 12.77 -15.36 -9.27
N ALA A 236 12.01 -15.41 -10.34
CA ALA A 236 10.83 -16.28 -10.44
C ALA A 236 11.24 -17.77 -10.42
N LEU A 237 12.35 -18.14 -11.06
CA LEU A 237 12.89 -19.48 -11.00
C LEU A 237 13.41 -19.85 -9.61
N GLU A 238 14.16 -18.96 -8.97
CA GLU A 238 14.65 -19.15 -7.60
C GLU A 238 13.50 -19.46 -6.63
N ILE A 239 12.40 -18.71 -6.73
CA ILE A 239 11.19 -18.93 -5.93
C ILE A 239 10.54 -20.28 -6.31
N ALA A 240 10.37 -20.57 -7.60
CA ALA A 240 9.69 -21.78 -8.05
C ALA A 240 10.46 -23.06 -7.69
N ILE A 241 11.79 -23.03 -7.76
CA ILE A 241 12.65 -24.14 -7.34
C ILE A 241 12.52 -24.37 -5.84
N TYR A 242 12.63 -23.29 -5.04
CA TYR A 242 12.46 -23.38 -3.60
C TYR A 242 11.10 -23.95 -3.19
N GLU A 243 10.02 -23.49 -3.83
CA GLU A 243 8.66 -24.00 -3.56
C GLU A 243 8.47 -25.46 -3.94
N ALA A 244 9.15 -25.94 -4.98
CA ALA A 244 9.10 -27.35 -5.39
C ALA A 244 9.79 -28.27 -4.37
N GLU A 245 10.88 -27.80 -3.76
CA GLU A 245 11.65 -28.54 -2.74
C GLU A 245 11.05 -28.43 -1.33
N HIS A 246 10.36 -27.32 -1.05
CA HIS A 246 9.77 -27.00 0.25
C HIS A 246 8.28 -26.74 0.11
N PRO A 247 7.43 -27.79 0.12
CA PRO A 247 5.98 -27.61 0.04
C PRO A 247 5.48 -26.73 1.20
N ILE A 248 5.10 -25.52 0.90
CA ILE A 248 4.68 -24.54 1.90
C ILE A 248 3.22 -24.80 2.26
N ASN A 249 2.96 -25.02 3.55
CA ASN A 249 1.59 -25.09 4.04
C ASN A 249 1.05 -23.64 4.09
N ARG A 250 0.29 -23.26 3.04
CA ARG A 250 -0.06 -21.88 2.72
C ARG A 250 -1.28 -21.40 3.49
N THR A 251 -1.12 -21.14 4.77
CA THR A 251 -2.08 -20.28 5.49
C THR A 251 -1.61 -18.84 5.39
N SER A 252 -1.89 -18.17 4.27
CA SER A 252 -1.69 -16.73 4.20
C SER A 252 -2.77 -16.04 5.01
N PHE A 253 -2.36 -15.07 5.84
CA PHE A 253 -3.29 -14.16 6.47
C PHE A 253 -4.06 -13.39 5.38
N LEU A 254 -5.36 -13.24 5.59
CA LEU A 254 -6.25 -12.50 4.70
C LEU A 254 -7.33 -11.83 5.54
N PRO A 255 -7.57 -10.54 5.39
CA PRO A 255 -8.80 -9.91 5.85
C PRO A 255 -10.01 -10.66 5.26
N LYS A 256 -11.03 -10.84 6.06
CA LYS A 256 -12.22 -11.61 5.68
C LYS A 256 -12.94 -10.99 4.49
N SER A 257 -13.07 -9.66 4.50
CA SER A 257 -13.67 -8.89 3.41
C SER A 257 -13.17 -7.46 3.43
N THR A 258 -12.76 -6.93 2.27
CA THR A 258 -12.23 -5.58 2.12
C THR A 258 -13.16 -4.71 1.27
N TYR A 259 -13.48 -3.51 1.75
CA TYR A 259 -14.18 -2.49 0.97
C TYR A 259 -13.18 -1.53 0.33
N TYR A 260 -13.15 -1.47 -1.00
CA TYR A 260 -12.15 -0.67 -1.72
C TYR A 260 -12.75 0.65 -2.20
N ILE A 261 -12.12 1.76 -1.83
CA ILE A 261 -12.44 3.12 -2.27
C ILE A 261 -11.29 3.62 -3.13
N GLY A 262 -11.60 3.97 -4.38
CA GLY A 262 -10.62 4.52 -5.32
C GLY A 262 -10.75 6.03 -5.45
N THR A 263 -9.66 6.79 -5.30
CA THR A 263 -9.69 8.24 -5.49
C THR A 263 -9.45 8.62 -6.94
N LEU A 264 -10.35 9.42 -7.50
CA LEU A 264 -10.32 9.89 -8.88
C LEU A 264 -9.93 11.36 -8.99
N VAL A 265 -9.06 11.62 -9.95
CA VAL A 265 -8.72 12.96 -10.43
C VAL A 265 -8.49 12.85 -11.95
N SER A 266 -8.93 13.83 -12.72
CA SER A 266 -8.66 13.85 -14.15
C SER A 266 -7.16 13.75 -14.45
N ARG A 267 -6.80 13.23 -15.63
CA ARG A 267 -5.40 13.06 -16.00
C ARG A 267 -4.64 14.40 -15.98
N ASP A 268 -5.26 15.44 -16.50
CA ASP A 268 -4.60 16.74 -16.64
C ASP A 268 -4.41 17.40 -15.28
N GLU A 269 -5.43 17.38 -14.42
CA GLU A 269 -5.31 17.90 -13.05
C GLU A 269 -4.29 17.08 -12.24
N ARG A 270 -4.29 15.77 -12.34
CA ARG A 270 -3.30 14.92 -11.67
C ARG A 270 -1.88 15.25 -12.11
N ASN A 271 -1.66 15.41 -13.42
CA ASN A 271 -0.34 15.76 -13.93
C ASN A 271 0.08 17.15 -13.44
N ALA A 272 -0.82 18.13 -13.44
CA ALA A 272 -0.55 19.45 -12.90
C ALA A 272 -0.25 19.43 -11.39
N ARG A 273 -0.95 18.59 -10.61
CA ARG A 273 -0.66 18.36 -9.17
C ARG A 273 0.71 17.72 -8.97
N ILE A 274 1.09 16.75 -9.81
CA ILE A 274 2.43 16.12 -9.77
C ILE A 274 3.53 17.16 -9.99
N ASP A 275 3.39 17.98 -11.03
CA ASP A 275 4.41 18.98 -11.37
C ASP A 275 4.56 20.04 -10.26
N ARG A 276 3.46 20.59 -9.76
CA ARG A 276 3.48 21.55 -8.61
C ARG A 276 4.11 20.93 -7.36
N ARG A 277 3.76 19.67 -7.04
CA ARG A 277 4.30 18.98 -5.87
C ARG A 277 5.78 18.67 -6.02
N LEU A 278 6.23 18.34 -7.22
CA LEU A 278 7.66 18.12 -7.48
C LEU A 278 8.46 19.43 -7.26
N ASP A 279 7.97 20.55 -7.79
CA ASP A 279 8.64 21.86 -7.61
C ASP A 279 8.67 22.26 -6.13
N ALA A 280 7.56 22.14 -5.42
CA ALA A 280 7.48 22.41 -3.98
C ALA A 280 8.47 21.55 -3.17
N ARG A 281 8.60 20.27 -3.46
CA ARG A 281 9.53 19.39 -2.75
C ARG A 281 11.00 19.71 -3.02
N ILE A 282 11.34 20.15 -4.23
CA ILE A 282 12.67 20.63 -4.52
C ILE A 282 12.97 21.87 -3.66
N GLU A 283 12.01 22.80 -3.52
CA GLU A 283 12.13 24.00 -2.69
C GLU A 283 12.16 23.67 -1.19
N GLU A 284 11.45 22.64 -0.73
CA GLU A 284 11.41 22.14 0.66
C GLU A 284 12.70 21.45 1.09
N GLY A 285 13.64 21.17 0.17
CA GLY A 285 14.93 20.58 0.50
C GLY A 285 15.07 19.09 0.17
N MET A 286 14.32 18.56 -0.81
CA MET A 286 14.46 17.17 -1.24
C MET A 286 15.88 16.81 -1.70
N ILE A 287 16.60 17.77 -2.31
CA ILE A 287 17.99 17.55 -2.75
C ILE A 287 18.91 17.43 -1.53
N GLU A 288 18.71 18.28 -0.53
CA GLU A 288 19.45 18.29 0.73
C GLU A 288 19.19 17.05 1.56
N GLU A 289 17.93 16.58 1.62
CA GLU A 289 17.57 15.29 2.24
C GLU A 289 18.41 14.15 1.64
N ILE A 290 18.41 14.02 0.33
CA ILE A 290 19.10 12.92 -0.35
C ILE A 290 20.63 13.08 -0.26
N ARG A 291 21.15 14.30 -0.30
CA ARG A 291 22.57 14.58 -0.06
C ARG A 291 22.97 14.14 1.36
N GLY A 292 22.16 14.49 2.36
CA GLY A 292 22.41 14.09 3.75
C GLY A 292 22.42 12.59 3.95
N LEU A 293 21.59 11.83 3.21
CA LEU A 293 21.62 10.37 3.23
C LEU A 293 22.92 9.81 2.62
N ILE A 294 23.40 10.40 1.50
CA ILE A 294 24.65 10.00 0.84
C ILE A 294 25.85 10.32 1.74
N ASP A 295 25.87 11.49 2.36
CA ASP A 295 26.99 11.96 3.17
C ASP A 295 26.96 11.41 4.61
N GLY A 296 25.87 10.74 5.01
CA GLY A 296 25.67 10.25 6.37
C GLY A 296 25.39 11.35 7.40
N THR A 297 24.97 12.54 6.96
CA THR A 297 24.68 13.71 7.82
C THR A 297 23.19 13.93 8.07
N HIS A 298 22.32 13.09 7.51
CA HIS A 298 20.87 13.23 7.65
C HIS A 298 20.44 13.00 9.12
N PRO A 299 19.63 13.90 9.74
CA PRO A 299 19.29 13.84 11.17
C PRO A 299 18.53 12.58 11.61
N ALA A 300 17.79 11.94 10.69
CA ALA A 300 17.05 10.72 10.98
C ALA A 300 17.92 9.46 10.95
N LEU A 301 19.17 9.56 10.52
CA LEU A 301 20.11 8.45 10.60
C LEU A 301 20.59 8.27 12.06
N ALA A 302 20.72 7.03 12.50
CA ALA A 302 21.34 6.75 13.80
C ALA A 302 22.77 7.33 13.85
N PRO A 303 23.28 7.72 15.02
CA PRO A 303 24.60 8.36 15.15
C PRO A 303 25.77 7.55 14.59
N ASP A 304 25.62 6.23 14.52
CA ASP A 304 26.59 5.28 13.99
C ASP A 304 26.25 4.78 12.56
N HIS A 305 25.20 5.34 11.96
CA HIS A 305 24.77 4.96 10.61
C HIS A 305 25.81 5.41 9.59
N LYS A 306 26.22 4.48 8.73
CA LYS A 306 27.14 4.79 7.65
C LYS A 306 26.43 5.55 6.52
N PRO A 307 27.18 6.37 5.75
CA PRO A 307 26.70 6.93 4.50
C PRO A 307 26.05 5.85 3.62
N ILE A 308 24.91 6.20 3.02
CA ILE A 308 24.18 5.27 2.15
C ILE A 308 24.81 5.31 0.76
N PRO A 309 25.26 4.18 0.19
CA PRO A 309 25.77 4.13 -1.16
C PRO A 309 24.75 4.67 -2.17
N SER A 310 25.23 5.46 -3.15
CA SER A 310 24.37 6.06 -4.17
C SER A 310 23.58 5.03 -4.98
N GLU A 311 24.16 3.85 -5.22
CA GLU A 311 23.48 2.74 -5.90
C GLU A 311 22.30 2.19 -5.12
N ASP A 312 22.32 2.19 -3.79
CA ASP A 312 21.19 1.77 -2.95
C ASP A 312 20.06 2.81 -2.98
N LEU A 313 20.36 4.11 -3.03
CA LEU A 313 19.37 5.16 -3.24
C LEU A 313 18.79 5.11 -4.67
N ILE A 314 19.61 4.91 -5.68
CA ILE A 314 19.17 4.73 -7.08
C ILE A 314 18.23 3.51 -7.20
N TYR A 315 18.48 2.45 -6.44
CA TYR A 315 17.60 1.26 -6.40
C TYR A 315 16.17 1.57 -5.97
N TYR A 316 15.95 2.55 -5.10
CA TYR A 316 14.60 2.94 -4.71
C TYR A 316 13.76 3.54 -5.85
N GLY A 317 14.41 4.07 -6.87
CA GLY A 317 13.74 4.62 -8.06
C GLY A 317 13.15 6.02 -7.84
N LEU A 318 12.42 6.53 -8.83
CA LEU A 318 11.78 7.86 -8.83
C LEU A 318 12.67 8.95 -8.23
N GLU A 319 12.17 9.68 -7.23
CA GLU A 319 12.83 10.82 -6.59
C GLU A 319 14.26 10.45 -6.18
N TYR A 320 14.44 9.34 -5.46
CA TYR A 320 15.75 8.92 -4.96
C TYR A 320 16.72 8.55 -6.09
N LYS A 321 16.24 8.02 -7.20
CA LYS A 321 17.08 7.74 -8.36
C LYS A 321 17.57 9.02 -9.00
N PHE A 322 16.65 9.87 -9.44
CA PHE A 322 17.02 11.03 -10.28
C PHE A 322 17.72 12.12 -9.49
N VAL A 323 17.31 12.32 -8.22
CA VAL A 323 17.98 13.33 -7.35
C VAL A 323 19.37 12.83 -6.95
N THR A 324 19.56 11.53 -6.63
CA THR A 324 20.91 10.97 -6.42
C THR A 324 21.80 11.19 -7.64
N GLN A 325 21.32 10.91 -8.85
CA GLN A 325 22.07 11.16 -10.07
C GLN A 325 22.47 12.64 -10.25
N HIS A 326 21.61 13.55 -9.80
CA HIS A 326 21.95 14.98 -9.77
C HIS A 326 23.01 15.28 -8.70
N VAL A 327 22.87 14.76 -7.50
CA VAL A 327 23.80 15.00 -6.38
C VAL A 327 25.21 14.49 -6.69
N ILE A 328 25.33 13.35 -7.38
CA ILE A 328 26.64 12.80 -7.80
C ILE A 328 27.16 13.38 -9.14
N GLY A 329 26.44 14.33 -9.74
CA GLY A 329 26.89 15.09 -10.92
C GLY A 329 26.62 14.42 -12.28
N GLU A 330 25.79 13.36 -12.32
CA GLU A 330 25.38 12.69 -13.58
C GLU A 330 24.33 13.50 -14.35
N LEU A 331 23.48 14.26 -13.66
CA LEU A 331 22.42 15.07 -14.24
C LEU A 331 22.51 16.52 -13.76
N THR A 332 22.22 17.46 -14.64
CA THR A 332 21.94 18.83 -14.24
C THR A 332 20.60 18.92 -13.52
N LEU A 333 20.36 19.97 -12.73
CA LEU A 333 19.08 20.20 -12.06
C LEU A 333 17.89 20.18 -13.03
N LYS A 334 18.06 20.79 -14.21
CA LYS A 334 17.03 20.84 -15.26
C LYS A 334 16.71 19.45 -15.82
N GLU A 335 17.73 18.65 -16.09
CA GLU A 335 17.56 17.27 -16.58
C GLU A 335 16.92 16.39 -15.53
N MET A 336 17.40 16.47 -14.29
CA MET A 336 16.84 15.74 -13.14
C MET A 336 15.34 16.03 -13.01
N ARG A 337 14.93 17.32 -12.92
CA ARG A 337 13.52 17.70 -12.80
C ARG A 337 12.67 17.17 -13.95
N SER A 338 13.14 17.33 -15.20
CA SER A 338 12.40 16.92 -16.40
C SER A 338 12.21 15.40 -16.47
N GLN A 339 13.29 14.64 -16.20
CA GLN A 339 13.24 13.17 -16.23
C GLN A 339 12.40 12.63 -15.08
N LEU A 340 12.53 13.19 -13.88
CA LEU A 340 11.75 12.80 -12.71
C LEU A 340 10.26 13.08 -12.92
N ALA A 341 9.87 14.26 -13.41
CA ALA A 341 8.46 14.58 -13.73
C ALA A 341 7.88 13.54 -14.69
N THR A 342 8.60 13.23 -15.77
CA THR A 342 8.20 12.20 -16.74
C THR A 342 8.03 10.83 -16.08
N ALA A 343 8.97 10.45 -15.21
CA ALA A 343 8.93 9.16 -14.52
C ALA A 343 7.74 9.06 -13.55
N ILE A 344 7.41 10.15 -12.83
CA ILE A 344 6.25 10.20 -11.91
C ILE A 344 4.93 10.11 -12.71
N HIS A 345 4.79 10.83 -13.84
CA HIS A 345 3.61 10.72 -14.71
C HIS A 345 3.41 9.28 -15.20
N GLN A 346 4.49 8.60 -15.63
CA GLN A 346 4.45 7.20 -16.04
C GLN A 346 4.10 6.27 -14.87
N PHE A 347 4.62 6.56 -13.67
CA PHE A 347 4.30 5.79 -12.46
C PHE A 347 2.83 5.90 -12.11
N ALA A 348 2.24 7.10 -12.12
CA ALA A 348 0.82 7.31 -11.89
C ALA A 348 -0.05 6.55 -12.91
N LYS A 349 0.36 6.51 -14.18
CA LYS A 349 -0.32 5.71 -15.21
C LYS A 349 -0.27 4.21 -14.89
N ARG A 350 0.90 3.70 -14.46
CA ARG A 350 1.07 2.28 -14.07
C ARG A 350 0.21 1.92 -12.87
N GLN A 351 0.09 2.81 -11.87
CA GLN A 351 -0.80 2.61 -10.72
C GLN A 351 -2.25 2.43 -11.16
N MET A 352 -2.77 3.32 -12.02
CA MET A 352 -4.13 3.17 -12.58
C MET A 352 -4.30 1.88 -13.38
N THR A 353 -3.30 1.49 -14.17
CA THR A 353 -3.32 0.22 -14.91
C THR A 353 -3.42 -0.97 -13.95
N TRP A 354 -2.72 -0.90 -12.81
CA TRP A 354 -2.79 -1.94 -11.77
C TRP A 354 -4.18 -2.04 -11.17
N PHE A 355 -4.76 -0.92 -10.72
CA PHE A 355 -6.10 -0.90 -10.14
C PHE A 355 -7.17 -1.40 -11.10
N ARG A 356 -7.09 -1.02 -12.38
CA ARG A 356 -7.93 -1.61 -13.44
C ARG A 356 -7.69 -3.12 -13.61
N GLY A 357 -6.46 -3.58 -13.36
CA GLY A 357 -6.13 -4.99 -13.30
C GLY A 357 -6.84 -5.72 -12.16
N MET A 358 -6.95 -5.09 -10.98
CA MET A 358 -7.69 -5.62 -9.83
C MET A 358 -9.18 -5.76 -10.15
N GLU A 359 -9.80 -4.75 -10.79
CA GLU A 359 -11.19 -4.82 -11.24
C GLU A 359 -11.43 -5.99 -12.22
N ARG A 360 -10.51 -6.20 -13.17
CA ARG A 360 -10.59 -7.36 -14.10
C ARG A 360 -10.51 -8.71 -13.39
N LYS A 361 -9.86 -8.77 -12.23
CA LYS A 361 -9.82 -9.96 -11.37
C LYS A 361 -11.09 -10.11 -10.52
N GLY A 362 -12.05 -9.19 -10.62
CA GLY A 362 -13.34 -9.23 -9.91
C GLY A 362 -13.36 -8.45 -8.60
N ILE A 363 -12.36 -7.64 -8.30
CA ILE A 363 -12.36 -6.75 -7.15
C ILE A 363 -13.22 -5.54 -7.50
N GLN A 364 -14.23 -5.25 -6.70
CA GLN A 364 -15.06 -4.06 -6.85
C GLN A 364 -14.35 -2.88 -6.18
N ILE A 365 -14.08 -1.82 -6.96
CA ILE A 365 -13.52 -0.57 -6.46
C ILE A 365 -14.58 0.52 -6.61
N HIS A 366 -14.95 1.14 -5.51
CA HIS A 366 -15.88 2.26 -5.44
C HIS A 366 -15.11 3.56 -5.69
N TRP A 367 -15.21 4.08 -6.90
CA TRP A 367 -14.44 5.26 -7.29
C TRP A 367 -15.16 6.55 -6.87
N THR A 368 -14.42 7.48 -6.24
CA THR A 368 -14.94 8.78 -5.80
C THR A 368 -14.03 9.93 -6.21
N GLU A 369 -14.59 11.09 -6.53
CA GLU A 369 -13.83 12.32 -6.82
C GLU A 369 -13.30 12.96 -5.53
N VAL A 370 -12.07 13.55 -5.61
CA VAL A 370 -11.36 14.14 -4.46
C VAL A 370 -10.79 15.51 -4.80
#